data_ca2b3110e207a3b23ef57564f91033a0
#
_entry.id   ca2b3110e207a3b23ef57564f91033a0
#
_cell.length_a   1.000
_cell.length_b   1.000
_cell.length_c   1.000
_cell.angle_alpha   90.00
_cell.angle_beta   90.00
_cell.angle_gamma   90.00
#
_symmetry.space_group_name_H-M   'P 1'
#
loop_
_entity.id
_entity.type
_entity.pdbx_description
1 polymer ?
#
loop_
_entity_poly.entity_id
_entity_poly.type
_entity_poly.pdbx_seq_one_letter_code
_entity_poly.pdbx_strand_id
1 'polypeptide(L)'
;VDKNSAAIDVQKLTCVIDAGIAINPDGIKAQVEGSLLWGLSAAMMEKMTLENGAIVERNFDTYKWQNITKIPEMEIHIVENGIYPSGVGEPATCVVAPAIGNAIFNATGVRLRSLPFSREELFEGLENQA
;
A
#
# COMPACT_ATOMS: atom_id res chain seq x y z
N VAL A 1 -7.85 -9.87 -6.80
CA VAL A 1 -8.13 -9.22 -8.11
C VAL A 1 -9.29 -9.93 -8.79
N ASP A 2 -10.29 -9.18 -9.23
CA ASP A 2 -11.34 -9.67 -10.13
C ASP A 2 -10.88 -9.46 -11.59
N LYS A 3 -10.63 -10.54 -12.30
CA LYS A 3 -10.12 -10.49 -13.68
C LYS A 3 -11.12 -9.94 -14.70
N ASN A 4 -12.43 -10.01 -14.44
CA ASN A 4 -13.46 -9.52 -15.35
C ASN A 4 -13.60 -8.00 -15.28
N SER A 5 -13.45 -7.44 -14.10
CA SER A 5 -13.60 -6.00 -13.84
C SER A 5 -12.28 -5.29 -13.61
N ALA A 6 -11.16 -6.01 -13.53
CA ALA A 6 -9.84 -5.53 -13.10
C ALA A 6 -9.86 -4.80 -11.73
N ALA A 7 -10.85 -5.08 -10.89
CA ALA A 7 -10.93 -4.49 -9.56
C ALA A 7 -9.86 -5.10 -8.66
N ILE A 8 -9.11 -4.23 -7.99
CA ILE A 8 -8.07 -4.61 -7.02
C ILE A 8 -8.64 -4.36 -5.63
N ASP A 9 -8.66 -5.41 -4.80
CA ASP A 9 -9.07 -5.33 -3.40
C ASP A 9 -8.01 -5.97 -2.51
N VAL A 10 -7.40 -5.17 -1.65
CA VAL A 10 -6.37 -5.62 -0.70
C VAL A 10 -7.08 -6.07 0.56
N GLN A 11 -7.14 -7.38 0.77
CA GLN A 11 -7.88 -7.95 1.90
C GLN A 11 -7.02 -8.12 3.15
N LYS A 12 -5.72 -8.37 2.98
CA LYS A 12 -4.80 -8.60 4.10
C LYS A 12 -3.40 -8.08 3.79
N LEU A 13 -2.77 -7.49 4.80
CA LEU A 13 -1.36 -7.11 4.80
C LEU A 13 -0.68 -7.79 5.99
N THR A 14 0.35 -8.58 5.71
CA THR A 14 1.21 -9.17 6.74
C THR A 14 2.56 -8.46 6.72
N CYS A 15 3.00 -7.96 7.86
CA CYS A 15 4.27 -7.28 8.00
C CYS A 15 5.13 -7.93 9.09
N VAL A 16 6.39 -8.16 8.77
CA VAL A 16 7.40 -8.57 9.73
C VAL A 16 8.40 -7.44 9.88
N ILE A 17 8.61 -6.97 11.10
CA ILE A 17 9.54 -5.87 11.39
C ILE A 17 10.58 -6.31 12.42
N ASP A 18 11.83 -6.05 12.14
CA ASP A 18 12.92 -6.12 13.08
C ASP A 18 13.30 -4.69 13.50
N ALA A 19 12.99 -4.36 14.73
CA ALA A 19 13.26 -3.05 15.33
C ALA A 19 14.41 -3.08 16.35
N GLY A 20 15.14 -4.20 16.43
CA GLY A 20 16.05 -4.45 17.53
C GLY A 20 15.29 -4.86 18.80
N ILE A 21 15.62 -4.25 19.94
CA ILE A 21 14.88 -4.47 21.18
C ILE A 21 13.53 -3.76 21.10
N ALA A 22 12.43 -4.51 21.25
CA ALA A 22 11.08 -3.98 21.24
C ALA A 22 10.70 -3.39 22.62
N ILE A 23 11.09 -2.14 22.87
CA ILE A 23 10.82 -1.46 24.16
C ILE A 23 9.32 -1.29 24.41
N ASN A 24 8.54 -1.00 23.37
CA ASN A 24 7.08 -0.89 23.43
C ASN A 24 6.45 -1.61 22.21
N PRO A 25 6.16 -2.91 22.34
CA PRO A 25 5.60 -3.70 21.23
C PRO A 25 4.27 -3.17 20.70
N ASP A 26 3.38 -2.67 21.56
CA ASP A 26 2.09 -2.11 21.13
C ASP A 26 2.29 -0.79 20.35
N GLY A 27 3.24 0.04 20.77
CA GLY A 27 3.63 1.23 20.02
C GLY A 27 4.22 0.90 18.66
N ILE A 28 5.05 -0.15 18.55
CA ILE A 28 5.60 -0.63 17.29
C ILE A 28 4.48 -1.09 16.36
N LYS A 29 3.53 -1.90 16.85
CA LYS A 29 2.39 -2.35 16.05
C LYS A 29 1.57 -1.18 15.52
N ALA A 30 1.21 -0.21 16.38
CA ALA A 30 0.45 0.96 15.98
C ALA A 30 1.17 1.79 14.89
N GLN A 31 2.49 1.95 14.99
CA GLN A 31 3.28 2.64 13.96
C GLN A 31 3.32 1.86 12.65
N VAL A 32 3.48 0.55 12.71
CA VAL A 32 3.46 -0.30 11.51
C VAL A 32 2.09 -0.29 10.84
N GLU A 33 1.00 -0.40 11.59
CA GLU A 33 -0.37 -0.27 11.06
C GLU A 33 -0.58 1.06 10.33
N GLY A 34 -0.20 2.17 10.95
CA GLY A 34 -0.25 3.50 10.33
C GLY A 34 0.57 3.58 9.05
N SER A 35 1.80 3.05 9.06
CA SER A 35 2.69 3.00 7.90
C SER A 35 2.13 2.16 6.75
N LEU A 36 1.53 1.01 7.06
CA LEU A 36 0.89 0.15 6.06
C LEU A 36 -0.31 0.84 5.40
N LEU A 37 -1.12 1.57 6.17
CA LEU A 37 -2.25 2.33 5.64
C LEU A 37 -1.79 3.50 4.75
N TRP A 38 -0.74 4.20 5.12
CA TRP A 38 -0.15 5.23 4.28
C TRP A 38 0.38 4.68 2.96
N GLY A 39 1.14 3.60 3.04
CA GLY A 39 1.65 2.92 1.84
C GLY A 39 0.53 2.40 0.94
N LEU A 40 -0.55 1.86 1.53
CA LEU A 40 -1.74 1.40 0.81
C LEU A 40 -2.44 2.57 0.11
N SER A 41 -2.65 3.69 0.82
CA SER A 41 -3.27 4.89 0.27
C SER A 41 -2.49 5.42 -0.93
N ALA A 42 -1.19 5.60 -0.78
CA ALA A 42 -0.31 6.06 -1.84
C ALA A 42 -0.28 5.09 -3.05
N ALA A 43 -0.25 3.77 -2.79
CA ALA A 43 -0.21 2.77 -3.84
C ALA A 43 -1.50 2.66 -4.65
N MET A 44 -2.66 2.93 -4.03
CA MET A 44 -3.96 2.62 -4.62
C MET A 44 -4.78 3.85 -5.03
N MET A 45 -4.57 5.01 -4.41
CA MET A 45 -5.52 6.12 -4.52
C MET A 45 -4.90 7.49 -4.73
N GLU A 46 -3.74 7.77 -4.08
CA GLU A 46 -3.23 9.13 -4.00
C GLU A 46 -2.60 9.58 -5.32
N LYS A 47 -3.21 10.58 -5.93
CA LYS A 47 -2.75 11.16 -7.18
C LYS A 47 -2.97 12.67 -7.16
N MET A 48 -1.95 13.40 -7.58
CA MET A 48 -2.08 14.82 -7.87
C MET A 48 -1.95 15.04 -9.38
N THR A 49 -2.96 15.68 -9.95
CA THR A 49 -3.03 15.97 -11.39
C THR A 49 -2.64 17.42 -11.64
N LEU A 50 -1.74 17.64 -12.59
CA LEU A 50 -1.32 18.98 -13.00
C LEU A 50 -1.98 19.34 -14.34
N GLU A 51 -2.81 20.38 -14.35
CA GLU A 51 -3.44 20.92 -15.55
C GLU A 51 -3.19 22.42 -15.66
N ASN A 52 -2.70 22.86 -16.81
CA ASN A 52 -2.41 24.28 -17.08
C ASN A 52 -1.54 24.97 -15.99
N GLY A 53 -0.60 24.24 -15.39
CA GLY A 53 0.28 24.76 -14.36
C GLY A 53 -0.34 24.83 -12.95
N ALA A 54 -1.55 24.29 -12.75
CA ALA A 54 -2.23 24.23 -11.47
C ALA A 54 -2.61 22.80 -11.07
N ILE A 55 -2.62 22.52 -9.77
CA ILE A 55 -3.08 21.25 -9.23
C ILE A 55 -4.61 21.19 -9.27
N VAL A 56 -5.15 20.07 -9.78
CA VAL A 56 -6.60 19.84 -9.89
C VAL A 56 -7.21 19.52 -8.54
N GLU A 57 -6.55 18.65 -7.77
CA GLU A 57 -6.99 18.24 -6.43
C GLU A 57 -6.65 19.36 -5.42
N ARG A 58 -7.64 20.21 -5.09
CA ARG A 58 -7.42 21.42 -4.30
C ARG A 58 -7.82 21.28 -2.84
N ASN A 59 -8.59 20.26 -2.49
CA ASN A 59 -9.11 20.10 -1.15
C ASN A 59 -9.45 18.63 -0.88
N PHE A 60 -9.86 18.31 0.34
CA PHE A 60 -10.20 16.95 0.81
C PHE A 60 -11.39 16.30 0.10
N ASP A 61 -12.23 17.05 -0.59
CA ASP A 61 -13.32 16.53 -1.41
C ASP A 61 -12.83 16.00 -2.78
N THR A 62 -11.71 16.50 -3.27
CA THR A 62 -11.13 16.13 -4.57
C THR A 62 -9.90 15.23 -4.46
N TYR A 63 -9.09 15.38 -3.42
CA TYR A 63 -7.97 14.50 -3.14
C TYR A 63 -8.42 13.22 -2.45
N LYS A 64 -8.11 12.07 -3.04
CA LYS A 64 -8.55 10.76 -2.54
C LYS A 64 -7.47 10.09 -1.71
N TRP A 65 -7.86 9.52 -0.59
CA TRP A 65 -6.99 8.73 0.29
C TRP A 65 -7.76 7.56 0.92
N GLN A 66 -7.02 6.64 1.52
CA GLN A 66 -7.60 5.52 2.25
C GLN A 66 -8.42 6.01 3.45
N ASN A 67 -9.64 5.54 3.58
CA ASN A 67 -10.49 5.85 4.72
C ASN A 67 -10.78 4.62 5.58
N ILE A 68 -11.28 4.84 6.80
CA ILE A 68 -11.49 3.80 7.81
C ILE A 68 -12.49 2.71 7.40
N THR A 69 -13.31 2.95 6.39
CA THR A 69 -14.36 1.98 5.98
C THR A 69 -13.83 0.83 5.12
N LYS A 70 -12.58 0.91 4.65
CA LYS A 70 -11.95 -0.07 3.75
C LYS A 70 -10.54 -0.42 4.19
N ILE A 71 -10.36 -0.68 5.47
CA ILE A 71 -9.08 -1.11 6.03
C ILE A 71 -8.95 -2.62 5.85
N PRO A 72 -7.84 -3.13 5.25
CA PRO A 72 -7.56 -4.56 5.18
C PRO A 72 -7.28 -5.14 6.57
N GLU A 73 -7.39 -6.44 6.70
CA GLU A 73 -6.84 -7.15 7.87
C GLU A 73 -5.34 -6.92 7.93
N MET A 74 -4.81 -6.64 9.12
CA MET A 74 -3.38 -6.45 9.32
C MET A 74 -2.83 -7.45 10.34
N GLU A 75 -1.75 -8.12 9.96
CA GLU A 75 -1.02 -9.05 10.81
C GLU A 75 0.43 -8.60 10.94
N ILE A 76 0.86 -8.28 12.17
CA ILE A 76 2.18 -7.70 12.43
C ILE A 76 2.97 -8.59 13.36
N HIS A 77 4.15 -8.99 12.89
CA HIS A 77 5.11 -9.78 13.62
C HIS A 77 6.35 -8.95 13.94
N ILE A 78 6.71 -8.86 15.21
CA ILE A 78 7.91 -8.17 15.65
C ILE A 78 8.99 -9.22 15.89
N VAL A 79 10.14 -9.03 15.25
CA VAL A 79 11.34 -9.83 15.48
C VAL A 79 12.25 -9.06 16.44
N GLU A 80 12.71 -9.73 17.49
CA GLU A 80 13.66 -9.19 18.44
C GLU A 80 15.03 -9.87 18.24
N ASN A 81 16.05 -9.11 17.91
CA ASN A 81 17.40 -9.62 17.67
C ASN A 81 18.43 -9.23 18.75
N GLY A 82 17.97 -8.52 19.81
CA GLY A 82 18.79 -8.14 20.96
C GLY A 82 19.75 -6.96 20.72
N ILE A 83 19.74 -6.33 19.53
CA ILE A 83 20.53 -5.14 19.24
C ILE A 83 19.81 -3.86 19.65
N TYR A 84 20.46 -2.71 19.56
CA TYR A 84 19.88 -1.43 19.89
C TYR A 84 18.56 -1.20 19.14
N PRO A 85 17.55 -0.58 19.79
CA PRO A 85 16.28 -0.27 19.13
C PRO A 85 16.49 0.74 18.00
N SER A 86 15.79 0.52 16.91
CA SER A 86 15.75 1.44 15.76
C SER A 86 14.41 2.17 15.67
N GLY A 87 14.33 3.17 14.79
CA GLY A 87 13.09 3.89 14.51
C GLY A 87 12.10 3.00 13.75
N VAL A 88 10.82 3.08 14.10
CA VAL A 88 9.73 2.28 13.51
C VAL A 88 8.60 3.15 12.95
N GLY A 89 8.82 4.48 12.82
CA GLY A 89 7.78 5.42 12.42
C GLY A 89 7.22 5.14 11.01
N GLU A 90 8.09 4.98 10.01
CA GLU A 90 7.69 4.93 8.60
C GLU A 90 8.27 3.76 7.78
N PRO A 91 9.16 2.88 8.29
CA PRO A 91 9.86 1.93 7.41
C PRO A 91 8.90 0.96 6.71
N ALA A 92 7.76 0.63 7.29
CA ALA A 92 6.78 -0.25 6.68
C ALA A 92 6.05 0.37 5.46
N THR A 93 6.05 1.70 5.31
CA THR A 93 5.39 2.38 4.18
C THR A 93 6.01 1.99 2.83
N CYS A 94 7.34 1.92 2.75
CA CYS A 94 8.03 1.72 1.47
C CYS A 94 7.90 0.30 0.88
N VAL A 95 7.52 -0.69 1.67
CA VAL A 95 7.36 -2.08 1.20
C VAL A 95 5.94 -2.40 0.71
N VAL A 96 4.96 -1.53 0.95
CA VAL A 96 3.55 -1.79 0.61
C VAL A 96 3.31 -1.82 -0.88
N ALA A 97 3.71 -0.78 -1.62
CA ALA A 97 3.51 -0.72 -3.06
C ALA A 97 4.17 -1.90 -3.81
N PRO A 98 5.45 -2.25 -3.55
CA PRO A 98 6.05 -3.42 -4.20
C PRO A 98 5.37 -4.74 -3.80
N ALA A 99 4.89 -4.90 -2.57
CA ALA A 99 4.14 -6.09 -2.15
C ALA A 99 2.82 -6.23 -2.91
N ILE A 100 2.03 -5.15 -3.01
CA ILE A 100 0.78 -5.12 -3.78
C ILE A 100 1.05 -5.39 -5.26
N GLY A 101 2.04 -4.71 -5.86
CA GLY A 101 2.41 -4.91 -7.25
C GLY A 101 2.82 -6.37 -7.57
N ASN A 102 3.53 -7.02 -6.65
CA ASN A 102 3.86 -8.43 -6.77
C ASN A 102 2.64 -9.34 -6.60
N ALA A 103 1.73 -9.03 -5.68
CA ALA A 103 0.49 -9.77 -5.50
C ALA A 103 -0.42 -9.68 -6.74
N ILE A 104 -0.54 -8.50 -7.36
CA ILE A 104 -1.26 -8.30 -8.62
C ILE A 104 -0.64 -9.15 -9.72
N PHE A 105 0.68 -9.09 -9.87
CA PHE A 105 1.39 -9.89 -10.87
C PHE A 105 1.20 -11.39 -10.64
N ASN A 106 1.29 -11.86 -9.40
CA ASN A 106 1.08 -13.27 -9.08
C ASN A 106 -0.35 -13.74 -9.40
N ALA A 107 -1.34 -12.87 -9.20
CA ALA A 107 -2.75 -13.19 -9.47
C ALA A 107 -3.13 -13.13 -10.96
N THR A 108 -2.45 -12.28 -11.74
CA THR A 108 -2.90 -11.91 -13.09
C THR A 108 -1.87 -12.13 -14.18
N GLY A 109 -0.57 -12.17 -13.85
CA GLY A 109 0.53 -12.14 -14.81
C GLY A 109 0.84 -10.73 -15.35
N VAL A 110 0.01 -9.72 -15.04
CA VAL A 110 0.21 -8.33 -15.48
C VAL A 110 1.14 -7.60 -14.51
N ARG A 111 2.18 -6.96 -15.03
CA ARG A 111 3.13 -6.16 -14.25
C ARG A 111 2.83 -4.67 -14.37
N LEU A 112 2.15 -4.12 -13.37
CA LEU A 112 1.97 -2.68 -13.23
C LEU A 112 3.27 -2.01 -12.74
N ARG A 113 3.58 -0.82 -13.29
CA ARG A 113 4.82 -0.07 -12.98
C ARG A 113 4.58 1.39 -12.65
N SER A 114 3.32 1.82 -12.65
CA SER A 114 2.89 3.18 -12.33
C SER A 114 2.13 3.21 -11.02
N LEU A 115 2.23 4.30 -10.27
CA LEU A 115 1.44 4.54 -9.05
C LEU A 115 0.58 5.80 -9.23
N PRO A 116 -0.59 5.81 -8.61
CA PRO A 116 -1.28 4.70 -7.99
C PRO A 116 -1.62 3.60 -9.00
N PHE A 117 -1.74 2.34 -8.54
CA PHE A 117 -2.12 1.23 -9.42
C PHE A 117 -3.48 1.49 -10.06
N SER A 118 -3.49 1.53 -11.39
CA SER A 118 -4.67 1.84 -12.18
C SER A 118 -5.43 0.57 -12.56
N ARG A 119 -6.75 0.63 -12.38
CA ARG A 119 -7.66 -0.41 -12.85
C ARG A 119 -7.64 -0.50 -14.37
N GLU A 120 -7.56 0.64 -15.04
CA GLU A 120 -7.52 0.75 -16.49
C GLU A 120 -6.26 0.08 -17.06
N GLU A 121 -5.08 0.38 -16.49
CA GLU A 121 -3.80 -0.22 -16.89
C GLU A 121 -3.81 -1.75 -16.66
N LEU A 122 -4.42 -2.21 -15.58
CA LEU A 122 -4.58 -3.64 -15.32
C LEU A 122 -5.51 -4.29 -16.33
N PHE A 123 -6.64 -3.66 -16.66
CA PHE A 123 -7.60 -4.17 -17.62
C PHE A 123 -6.98 -4.32 -19.02
N GLU A 124 -6.30 -3.29 -19.50
CA GLU A 124 -5.54 -3.33 -20.77
C GLU A 124 -4.48 -4.44 -20.77
N GLY A 125 -3.78 -4.60 -19.66
CA GLY A 125 -2.80 -5.68 -19.51
C GLY A 125 -3.41 -7.08 -19.55
N LEU A 126 -4.61 -7.26 -19.03
CA LEU A 126 -5.34 -8.53 -19.08
C LEU A 126 -5.84 -8.83 -20.50
N GLU A 127 -6.38 -7.84 -21.21
CA GLU A 127 -6.82 -7.99 -22.62
C GLU A 127 -5.65 -8.37 -23.54
N ASN A 128 -4.47 -7.82 -23.31
CA ASN A 128 -3.28 -8.13 -24.11
C ASN A 128 -2.69 -9.55 -23.88
N GLN A 129 -3.17 -10.26 -22.86
CA GLN A 129 -2.75 -11.65 -22.56
C GLN A 129 -3.76 -12.71 -23.08
N ALA A 130 -4.97 -12.28 -23.47
CA ALA A 130 -6.02 -13.13 -23.98
C ALA A 130 -5.84 -13.42 -25.48
#